data_095c4a97eeccc2d0c0cee1ab2640263d
#
_entry.id   095c4a97eeccc2d0c0cee1ab2640263d
#
_cell.length_a   1.000
_cell.length_b   1.000
_cell.length_c   1.000
_cell.angle_alpha   90.00
_cell.angle_beta   90.00
_cell.angle_gamma   90.00
#
_symmetry.space_group_name_H-M   'P 1'
#
loop_
_entity.id
_entity.type
_entity.pdbx_description
1 polymer ?
#
loop_
_entity_poly.entity_id
_entity_poly.type
_entity_poly.pdbx_seq_one_letter_code
_entity_poly.pdbx_strand_id
1 'polypeptide(L)'
;DYVWNGEGSPAEVVEKHGLKQVTDTGAIEKAIDDIIAANPDKVRIVFRHYPLPFHDKAKLAHQAAEAAKAQGKFWEYYDKLFDNQNALDRDNLIKHAKDLGLDETKFVADMDSPATVAVVEADLKAGSDAGVRGTPHFFFNGTLLSGAQPLPAFQGALNKELEAAQPYIAKGLKGDALYEQ
;
A
#
# COMPACT_ATOMS: atom_id res chain seq x y z
N ASP A 1 -2.58 -10.81 3.52
CA ASP A 1 -2.38 -12.01 2.70
C ASP A 1 -0.91 -12.41 2.72
N TYR A 2 -0.63 -13.58 3.27
CA TYR A 2 0.72 -14.12 3.42
C TYR A 2 1.19 -14.75 2.11
N VAL A 3 2.37 -14.39 1.62
CA VAL A 3 2.98 -15.04 0.45
C VAL A 3 3.94 -16.12 0.92
N TRP A 4 3.54 -17.36 0.70
CA TRP A 4 4.37 -18.54 0.94
C TRP A 4 5.24 -18.82 -0.31
N ASN A 5 6.54 -19.06 -0.10
CA ASN A 5 7.52 -19.30 -1.17
C ASN A 5 7.68 -20.77 -1.59
N GLY A 6 6.86 -21.68 -1.09
CA GLY A 6 6.87 -23.09 -1.47
C GLY A 6 7.70 -24.01 -0.58
N GLU A 7 8.39 -23.53 0.44
CA GLU A 7 9.20 -24.33 1.36
C GLU A 7 8.61 -24.35 2.79
N GLY A 8 8.05 -25.48 3.20
CA GLY A 8 7.40 -25.67 4.50
C GLY A 8 5.99 -25.08 4.58
N SER A 9 5.26 -25.30 5.65
CA SER A 9 4.00 -24.59 5.90
C SER A 9 4.27 -23.15 6.36
N PRO A 10 3.33 -22.20 6.17
CA PRO A 10 3.48 -20.85 6.70
C PRO A 10 3.83 -20.79 8.19
N ALA A 11 3.28 -21.70 9.00
CA ALA A 11 3.56 -21.80 10.42
C ALA A 11 5.01 -22.24 10.70
N GLU A 12 5.54 -23.22 9.94
CA GLU A 12 6.94 -23.69 10.07
C GLU A 12 7.95 -22.63 9.65
N VAL A 13 7.65 -21.83 8.61
CA VAL A 13 8.51 -20.71 8.19
C VAL A 13 8.54 -19.62 9.27
N VAL A 14 7.40 -19.29 9.86
CA VAL A 14 7.30 -18.32 10.95
C VAL A 14 8.11 -18.79 12.17
N GLU A 15 7.98 -20.06 12.57
CA GLU A 15 8.71 -20.64 13.69
C GLU A 15 10.21 -20.68 13.44
N LYS A 16 10.64 -21.14 12.25
CA LYS A 16 12.05 -21.27 11.87
C LYS A 16 12.80 -19.93 11.86
N HIS A 17 12.15 -18.85 11.49
CA HIS A 17 12.74 -17.51 11.39
C HIS A 17 12.41 -16.60 12.56
N GLY A 18 11.68 -17.07 13.58
CA GLY A 18 11.28 -16.29 14.74
C GLY A 18 10.34 -15.12 14.40
N LEU A 19 9.71 -15.17 13.23
CA LEU A 19 8.80 -14.15 12.76
C LEU A 19 7.46 -14.31 13.46
N LYS A 20 6.94 -13.27 14.07
CA LYS A 20 5.54 -13.24 14.50
C LYS A 20 4.69 -12.90 13.26
N GLN A 21 3.78 -13.80 12.92
CA GLN A 21 2.80 -13.53 11.89
C GLN A 21 1.92 -12.35 12.35
N VAL A 22 2.04 -11.22 11.67
CA VAL A 22 1.11 -10.10 11.84
C VAL A 22 -0.06 -10.39 10.91
N THR A 23 -1.14 -10.95 11.47
CA THR A 23 -2.38 -11.24 10.73
C THR A 23 -3.36 -10.06 10.79
N ASP A 24 -3.03 -9.05 11.55
CA ASP A 24 -3.83 -7.85 11.75
C ASP A 24 -3.38 -6.77 10.77
N THR A 25 -4.21 -6.48 9.77
CA THR A 25 -3.98 -5.40 8.80
C THR A 25 -3.87 -4.04 9.50
N GLY A 26 -4.63 -3.79 10.56
CA GLY A 26 -4.54 -2.59 11.37
C GLY A 26 -3.17 -2.39 12.03
N ALA A 27 -2.46 -3.48 12.35
CA ALA A 27 -1.10 -3.37 12.90
C ALA A 27 -0.08 -2.91 11.86
N ILE A 28 -0.29 -3.22 10.57
CA ILE A 28 0.58 -2.77 9.48
C ILE A 28 0.32 -1.29 9.19
N GLU A 29 -0.93 -0.88 9.11
CA GLU A 29 -1.32 0.51 8.92
C GLU A 29 -0.76 1.38 10.04
N LYS A 30 -0.97 0.94 11.30
CA LYS A 30 -0.37 1.61 12.44
C LYS A 30 1.17 1.70 12.34
N ALA A 31 1.85 0.67 11.87
CA ALA A 31 3.30 0.69 11.70
C ALA A 31 3.74 1.72 10.65
N ILE A 32 2.98 1.86 9.58
CA ILE A 32 3.19 2.88 8.53
C ILE A 32 2.98 4.28 9.10
N ASP A 33 1.89 4.50 9.83
CA ASP A 33 1.57 5.78 10.46
C ASP A 33 2.63 6.19 11.51
N ASP A 34 3.07 5.24 12.33
CA ASP A 34 4.14 5.46 13.33
C ASP A 34 5.46 5.87 12.64
N ILE A 35 5.79 5.29 11.48
CA ILE A 35 6.97 5.64 10.68
C ILE A 35 6.85 7.04 10.09
N ILE A 36 5.71 7.39 9.51
CA ILE A 36 5.45 8.72 8.95
C ILE A 36 5.54 9.77 10.06
N ALA A 37 4.85 9.54 11.18
CA ALA A 37 4.83 10.46 12.30
C ALA A 37 6.22 10.69 12.92
N ALA A 38 7.05 9.64 12.98
CA ALA A 38 8.42 9.74 13.49
C ALA A 38 9.41 10.41 12.50
N ASN A 39 9.05 10.51 11.21
CA ASN A 39 9.94 10.98 10.15
C ASN A 39 9.21 11.92 9.15
N PRO A 40 8.56 13.00 9.60
CA PRO A 40 7.63 13.79 8.79
C PRO A 40 8.23 14.39 7.51
N ASP A 41 9.53 14.72 7.51
CA ASP A 41 10.22 15.36 6.38
C ASP A 41 11.17 14.40 5.63
N LYS A 42 11.18 13.12 5.99
CA LYS A 42 12.17 12.14 5.48
C LYS A 42 11.54 10.99 4.72
N VAL A 43 10.25 10.77 4.88
CA VAL A 43 9.53 9.64 4.29
C VAL A 43 8.40 10.15 3.40
N ARG A 44 8.33 9.59 2.20
CA ARG A 44 7.20 9.73 1.29
C ARG A 44 6.64 8.35 1.00
N ILE A 45 5.36 8.14 1.28
CA ILE A 45 4.66 6.90 0.96
C ILE A 45 3.95 7.04 -0.38
N VAL A 46 4.15 6.07 -1.24
CA VAL A 46 3.47 5.94 -2.53
C VAL A 46 2.71 4.64 -2.54
N PHE A 47 1.40 4.72 -2.56
CA PHE A 47 0.54 3.55 -2.72
C PHE A 47 0.50 3.11 -4.19
N ARG A 48 0.53 1.79 -4.43
CA ARG A 48 0.34 1.17 -5.73
C ARG A 48 -0.72 0.09 -5.66
N HIS A 49 -1.59 0.06 -6.65
CA HIS A 49 -2.67 -0.92 -6.73
C HIS A 49 -2.14 -2.31 -7.09
N TYR A 50 -2.53 -3.32 -6.30
CA TYR A 50 -2.21 -4.71 -6.61
C TYR A 50 -3.39 -5.62 -6.24
N PRO A 51 -4.54 -5.53 -6.96
CA PRO A 51 -5.68 -6.39 -6.70
C PRO A 51 -5.36 -7.85 -7.00
N LEU A 52 -5.44 -8.70 -5.98
CA LEU A 52 -5.21 -10.14 -6.14
C LEU A 52 -6.39 -10.80 -6.85
N PRO A 53 -6.17 -11.67 -7.85
CA PRO A 53 -7.22 -12.19 -8.72
C PRO A 53 -8.23 -13.10 -8.01
N PHE A 54 -7.88 -13.65 -6.86
CA PHE A 54 -8.77 -14.48 -6.04
C PHE A 54 -9.61 -13.70 -5.01
N HIS A 55 -9.47 -12.37 -4.97
CA HIS A 55 -10.31 -11.47 -4.19
C HIS A 55 -11.31 -10.77 -5.11
N ASP A 56 -12.48 -11.35 -5.28
CA ASP A 56 -13.50 -10.93 -6.28
C ASP A 56 -13.83 -9.44 -6.25
N LYS A 57 -13.78 -8.80 -5.08
CA LYS A 57 -14.11 -7.39 -4.90
C LYS A 57 -12.90 -6.45 -4.97
N ALA A 58 -11.67 -6.98 -4.98
CA ALA A 58 -10.48 -6.17 -4.88
C ALA A 58 -10.35 -5.19 -6.05
N LYS A 59 -10.52 -5.63 -7.29
CA LYS A 59 -10.39 -4.76 -8.46
C LYS A 59 -11.32 -3.55 -8.37
N LEU A 60 -12.58 -3.76 -8.00
CA LEU A 60 -13.56 -2.68 -7.87
C LEU A 60 -13.22 -1.74 -6.71
N ALA A 61 -12.75 -2.27 -5.58
CA ALA A 61 -12.32 -1.45 -4.44
C ALA A 61 -11.12 -0.55 -4.78
N HIS A 62 -10.16 -1.07 -5.56
CA HIS A 62 -9.02 -0.29 -6.06
C HIS A 62 -9.46 0.82 -7.03
N GLN A 63 -10.41 0.53 -7.93
CA GLN A 63 -11.00 1.54 -8.82
C GLN A 63 -11.75 2.63 -8.02
N ALA A 64 -12.47 2.24 -6.98
CA ALA A 64 -13.15 3.15 -6.08
C ALA A 64 -12.17 4.09 -5.34
N ALA A 65 -11.02 3.57 -4.90
CA ALA A 65 -9.97 4.38 -4.26
C ALA A 65 -9.37 5.41 -5.24
N GLU A 66 -9.14 5.05 -6.51
CA GLU A 66 -8.72 6.01 -7.54
C GLU A 66 -9.79 7.07 -7.83
N ALA A 67 -11.07 6.70 -7.86
CA ALA A 67 -12.16 7.67 -7.99
C ALA A 67 -12.21 8.67 -6.81
N ALA A 68 -11.96 8.20 -5.59
CA ALA A 68 -11.84 9.07 -4.42
C ALA A 68 -10.61 9.99 -4.51
N LYS A 69 -9.48 9.50 -5.04
CA LYS A 69 -8.26 10.27 -5.31
C LYS A 69 -8.54 11.43 -6.28
N ALA A 70 -9.36 11.21 -7.32
CA ALA A 70 -9.75 12.26 -8.27
C ALA A 70 -10.56 13.41 -7.61
N GLN A 71 -11.00 13.21 -6.37
CA GLN A 71 -11.67 14.21 -5.52
C GLN A 71 -10.84 14.60 -4.29
N GLY A 72 -9.55 14.22 -4.25
CA GLY A 72 -8.62 14.58 -3.17
C GLY A 72 -8.81 13.83 -1.87
N LYS A 73 -9.50 12.68 -1.88
CA LYS A 73 -9.87 11.90 -0.70
C LYS A 73 -9.36 10.46 -0.72
N PHE A 74 -8.17 10.24 -1.30
CA PHE A 74 -7.61 8.88 -1.42
C PHE A 74 -7.41 8.23 -0.06
N TRP A 75 -6.71 8.89 0.86
CA TRP A 75 -6.32 8.29 2.13
C TRP A 75 -7.51 8.07 3.07
N GLU A 76 -8.43 9.03 3.14
CA GLU A 76 -9.66 8.86 3.93
C GLU A 76 -10.54 7.73 3.37
N TYR A 77 -10.52 7.54 2.05
CA TYR A 77 -11.25 6.44 1.42
C TYR A 77 -10.53 5.10 1.61
N TYR A 78 -9.21 5.10 1.55
CA TYR A 78 -8.35 3.96 1.88
C TYR A 78 -8.65 3.43 3.29
N ASP A 79 -8.61 4.29 4.31
CA ASP A 79 -8.93 3.93 5.69
C ASP A 79 -10.34 3.35 5.78
N LYS A 80 -11.31 3.99 5.09
CA LYS A 80 -12.70 3.53 5.06
C LYS A 80 -12.86 2.12 4.48
N LEU A 81 -12.06 1.74 3.48
CA LEU A 81 -12.07 0.40 2.91
C LEU A 81 -11.52 -0.64 3.89
N PHE A 82 -10.44 -0.33 4.59
CA PHE A 82 -9.84 -1.22 5.58
C PHE A 82 -10.73 -1.41 6.81
N ASP A 83 -11.40 -0.37 7.25
CA ASP A 83 -12.40 -0.43 8.34
C ASP A 83 -13.64 -1.25 7.97
N ASN A 84 -13.91 -1.41 6.67
CA ASN A 84 -15.14 -2.04 6.15
C ASN A 84 -14.88 -3.18 5.17
N GLN A 85 -13.88 -4.02 5.40
CA GLN A 85 -13.43 -5.10 4.49
C GLN A 85 -14.55 -6.09 4.09
N ASN A 86 -15.61 -6.21 4.89
CA ASN A 86 -16.77 -7.06 4.59
C ASN A 86 -17.81 -6.36 3.71
N ALA A 87 -17.68 -5.07 3.43
CA ALA A 87 -18.63 -4.21 2.73
C ALA A 87 -17.97 -3.52 1.52
N LEU A 88 -17.45 -4.33 0.59
CA LEU A 88 -16.72 -3.88 -0.61
C LEU A 88 -17.49 -4.16 -1.91
N ASP A 89 -18.78 -4.45 -1.84
CA ASP A 89 -19.64 -4.45 -3.02
C ASP A 89 -19.94 -3.02 -3.49
N ARG A 90 -20.40 -2.90 -4.73
CA ARG A 90 -20.58 -1.61 -5.40
C ARG A 90 -21.40 -0.61 -4.60
N ASP A 91 -22.53 -1.05 -4.03
CA ASP A 91 -23.44 -0.16 -3.32
C ASP A 91 -22.78 0.38 -2.03
N ASN A 92 -22.05 -0.47 -1.33
CA ASN A 92 -21.28 -0.08 -0.15
C ASN A 92 -20.11 0.86 -0.53
N LEU A 93 -19.40 0.61 -1.64
CA LEU A 93 -18.34 1.51 -2.11
C LEU A 93 -18.88 2.92 -2.40
N ILE A 94 -20.05 3.03 -3.05
CA ILE A 94 -20.73 4.32 -3.29
C ILE A 94 -21.15 4.97 -1.97
N LYS A 95 -21.68 4.16 -1.04
CA LYS A 95 -22.05 4.64 0.30
C LYS A 95 -20.85 5.19 1.06
N HIS A 96 -19.70 4.51 1.01
CA HIS A 96 -18.46 4.98 1.65
C HIS A 96 -18.00 6.34 1.08
N ALA A 97 -18.10 6.53 -0.23
CA ALA A 97 -17.80 7.80 -0.87
C ALA A 97 -18.74 8.92 -0.38
N LYS A 98 -20.03 8.63 -0.29
CA LYS A 98 -21.03 9.56 0.22
C LYS A 98 -20.80 9.93 1.69
N ASP A 99 -20.46 8.95 2.53
CA ASP A 99 -20.15 9.16 3.94
C ASP A 99 -18.94 10.11 4.13
N LEU A 100 -18.00 10.14 3.16
CA LEU A 100 -16.86 11.05 3.11
C LEU A 100 -17.15 12.39 2.43
N GLY A 101 -18.40 12.63 1.99
CA GLY A 101 -18.82 13.87 1.34
C GLY A 101 -18.34 14.02 -0.10
N LEU A 102 -18.02 12.92 -0.78
CA LEU A 102 -17.68 12.94 -2.20
C LEU A 102 -18.92 13.15 -3.08
N ASP A 103 -18.73 13.80 -4.24
CA ASP A 103 -19.74 13.84 -5.28
C ASP A 103 -20.00 12.43 -5.83
N GLU A 104 -21.18 11.89 -5.53
CA GLU A 104 -21.57 10.53 -5.87
C GLU A 104 -21.59 10.30 -7.40
N THR A 105 -22.12 11.27 -8.16
CA THR A 105 -22.23 11.16 -9.62
C THR A 105 -20.84 11.10 -10.26
N LYS A 106 -19.97 12.02 -9.83
CA LYS A 106 -18.57 12.04 -10.29
C LYS A 106 -17.84 10.79 -9.86
N PHE A 107 -17.99 10.35 -8.61
CA PHE A 107 -17.35 9.16 -8.07
C PHE A 107 -17.69 7.92 -8.89
N VAL A 108 -18.97 7.69 -9.19
CA VAL A 108 -19.41 6.55 -9.99
C VAL A 108 -18.85 6.61 -11.41
N ALA A 109 -18.90 7.79 -12.04
CA ALA A 109 -18.37 7.99 -13.37
C ALA A 109 -16.83 7.73 -13.42
N ASP A 110 -16.10 8.23 -12.44
CA ASP A 110 -14.64 8.05 -12.35
C ASP A 110 -14.30 6.58 -12.04
N MET A 111 -15.02 5.92 -11.12
CA MET A 111 -14.81 4.52 -10.74
C MET A 111 -14.94 3.57 -11.93
N ASP A 112 -15.91 3.83 -12.83
CA ASP A 112 -16.16 3.00 -14.00
C ASP A 112 -15.36 3.44 -15.24
N SER A 113 -14.60 4.51 -15.13
CA SER A 113 -13.90 5.09 -16.30
C SER A 113 -12.78 4.16 -16.80
N PRO A 114 -12.58 4.09 -18.13
CA PRO A 114 -11.43 3.39 -18.69
C PRO A 114 -10.08 3.91 -18.19
N ALA A 115 -10.00 5.20 -17.85
CA ALA A 115 -8.79 5.81 -17.29
C ALA A 115 -8.46 5.23 -15.92
N THR A 116 -9.42 5.12 -15.02
CA THR A 116 -9.25 4.50 -13.70
C THR A 116 -8.87 3.02 -13.80
N VAL A 117 -9.54 2.28 -14.70
CA VAL A 117 -9.18 0.88 -14.97
C VAL A 117 -7.73 0.77 -15.43
N ALA A 118 -7.31 1.63 -16.35
CA ALA A 118 -5.94 1.61 -16.89
C ALA A 118 -4.88 1.91 -15.81
N VAL A 119 -5.16 2.82 -14.85
CA VAL A 119 -4.25 3.08 -13.71
C VAL A 119 -4.07 1.84 -12.87
N VAL A 120 -5.15 1.18 -12.46
CA VAL A 120 -5.10 -0.04 -11.64
C VAL A 120 -4.36 -1.17 -12.37
N GLU A 121 -4.59 -1.34 -13.67
CA GLU A 121 -3.93 -2.36 -14.48
C GLU A 121 -2.44 -2.05 -14.70
N ALA A 122 -2.08 -0.79 -14.90
CA ALA A 122 -0.69 -0.38 -15.02
C ALA A 122 0.10 -0.63 -13.72
N ASP A 123 -0.49 -0.31 -12.56
CA ASP A 123 0.11 -0.58 -11.26
C ASP A 123 0.27 -2.08 -11.00
N LEU A 124 -0.78 -2.89 -11.29
CA LEU A 124 -0.72 -4.35 -11.19
C LEU A 124 0.40 -4.93 -12.07
N LYS A 125 0.52 -4.43 -13.31
CA LYS A 125 1.59 -4.84 -14.21
C LYS A 125 2.96 -4.45 -13.67
N ALA A 126 3.15 -3.20 -13.25
CA ALA A 126 4.42 -2.72 -12.70
C ALA A 126 4.84 -3.53 -11.45
N GLY A 127 3.92 -3.82 -10.54
CA GLY A 127 4.18 -4.67 -9.39
C GLY A 127 4.59 -6.09 -9.81
N SER A 128 3.89 -6.68 -10.78
CA SER A 128 4.22 -8.01 -11.31
C SER A 128 5.59 -8.06 -11.96
N ASP A 129 5.94 -7.05 -12.75
CA ASP A 129 7.26 -6.88 -13.39
C ASP A 129 8.37 -6.72 -12.32
N ALA A 130 8.09 -6.03 -11.22
CA ALA A 130 8.97 -5.88 -10.07
C ALA A 130 9.05 -7.12 -9.15
N GLY A 131 8.36 -8.21 -9.51
CA GLY A 131 8.41 -9.46 -8.76
C GLY A 131 7.43 -9.59 -7.60
N VAL A 132 6.49 -8.65 -7.44
CA VAL A 132 5.41 -8.76 -6.45
C VAL A 132 4.54 -9.99 -6.77
N ARG A 133 4.25 -10.80 -5.74
CA ARG A 133 3.40 -12.00 -5.86
C ARG A 133 2.25 -12.04 -4.85
N GLY A 134 2.14 -11.00 -4.02
CA GLY A 134 1.11 -10.87 -2.98
C GLY A 134 1.20 -9.57 -2.24
N THR A 135 0.27 -9.35 -1.32
CA THR A 135 0.14 -8.13 -0.51
C THR A 135 0.14 -8.46 0.98
N PRO A 136 0.63 -7.56 1.84
CA PRO A 136 1.31 -6.31 1.50
C PRO A 136 2.74 -6.55 1.00
N HIS A 137 3.25 -5.61 0.19
CA HIS A 137 4.59 -5.66 -0.37
C HIS A 137 5.15 -4.24 -0.41
N PHE A 138 6.39 -4.06 0.04
CA PHE A 138 6.99 -2.74 0.21
C PHE A 138 8.35 -2.66 -0.48
N PHE A 139 8.64 -1.49 -1.03
CA PHE A 139 9.97 -1.13 -1.51
C PHE A 139 10.45 0.13 -0.80
N PHE A 140 11.59 0.04 -0.12
CA PHE A 140 12.29 1.17 0.49
C PHE A 140 13.40 1.60 -0.45
N ASN A 141 13.19 2.62 -1.28
CA ASN A 141 14.12 3.07 -2.32
C ASN A 141 14.67 1.89 -3.17
N GLY A 142 13.82 0.92 -3.51
CA GLY A 142 14.20 -0.29 -4.25
C GLY A 142 14.56 -1.50 -3.38
N THR A 143 14.83 -1.32 -2.08
CA THR A 143 15.04 -2.45 -1.16
C THR A 143 13.70 -3.10 -0.78
N LEU A 144 13.57 -4.39 -1.06
CA LEU A 144 12.36 -5.17 -0.83
C LEU A 144 12.13 -5.47 0.64
N LEU A 145 10.89 -5.26 1.11
CA LEU A 145 10.34 -5.81 2.35
C LEU A 145 9.00 -6.47 2.04
N SER A 146 8.94 -7.79 2.06
CA SER A 146 7.73 -8.55 1.67
C SER A 146 6.93 -9.00 2.88
N GLY A 147 5.60 -8.94 2.74
CA GLY A 147 4.64 -9.44 3.73
C GLY A 147 4.40 -8.50 4.90
N ALA A 148 3.48 -8.93 5.74
CA ALA A 148 3.11 -8.24 6.98
C ALA A 148 4.21 -8.39 8.02
N GLN A 149 5.15 -7.46 8.04
CA GLN A 149 6.28 -7.45 8.96
C GLN A 149 5.98 -6.61 10.20
N PRO A 150 6.60 -6.91 11.37
CA PRO A 150 6.46 -6.08 12.55
C PRO A 150 7.18 -4.73 12.41
N LEU A 151 6.74 -3.71 13.14
CA LEU A 151 7.29 -2.36 13.12
C LEU A 151 8.83 -2.29 13.15
N PRO A 152 9.57 -3.09 13.97
CA PRO A 152 11.04 -3.07 13.94
C PRO A 152 11.67 -3.42 12.59
N ALA A 153 11.01 -4.23 11.76
CA ALA A 153 11.52 -4.56 10.43
C ALA A 153 11.39 -3.36 9.48
N PHE A 154 10.29 -2.63 9.55
CA PHE A 154 10.10 -1.38 8.82
C PHE A 154 11.11 -0.32 9.25
N GLN A 155 11.31 -0.14 10.57
CA GLN A 155 12.29 0.80 11.12
C GLN A 155 13.72 0.46 10.68
N GLY A 156 14.08 -0.84 10.68
CA GLY A 156 15.38 -1.31 10.22
C GLY A 156 15.61 -1.02 8.74
N ALA A 157 14.63 -1.29 7.89
CA ALA A 157 14.70 -0.98 6.47
C ALA A 157 14.83 0.54 6.24
N LEU A 158 14.00 1.34 6.90
CA LEU A 158 14.06 2.81 6.80
C LEU A 158 15.40 3.37 7.26
N ASN A 159 15.93 2.93 8.40
CA ASN A 159 17.20 3.43 8.92
C ASN A 159 18.35 3.15 7.96
N LYS A 160 18.37 1.96 7.34
CA LYS A 160 19.36 1.60 6.32
C LYS A 160 19.33 2.56 5.13
N GLU A 161 18.14 2.89 4.63
CA GLU A 161 17.97 3.82 3.51
C GLU A 161 18.32 5.26 3.91
N LEU A 162 17.98 5.68 5.13
CA LEU A 162 18.38 6.99 5.65
C LEU A 162 19.90 7.12 5.80
N GLU A 163 20.60 6.07 6.24
CA GLU A 163 22.06 6.05 6.29
C GLU A 163 22.67 6.14 4.89
N ALA A 164 22.15 5.37 3.93
CA ALA A 164 22.60 5.42 2.54
C ALA A 164 22.37 6.80 1.90
N ALA A 165 21.32 7.52 2.28
CA ALA A 165 21.02 8.86 1.77
C ALA A 165 21.92 9.98 2.36
N GLN A 166 22.54 9.77 3.52
CA GLN A 166 23.33 10.82 4.22
C GLN A 166 24.41 11.51 3.36
N PRO A 167 25.22 10.81 2.55
CA PRO A 167 26.24 11.45 1.70
C PRO A 167 25.63 12.40 0.66
N TYR A 168 24.43 12.12 0.18
CA TYR A 168 23.72 12.95 -0.80
C TYR A 168 23.05 14.14 -0.15
N ILE A 169 22.44 13.94 1.03
CA ILE A 169 21.86 15.01 1.85
C ILE A 169 22.96 16.01 2.24
N ALA A 170 24.15 15.55 2.64
CA ALA A 170 25.29 16.40 2.96
C ALA A 170 25.76 17.25 1.78
N LYS A 171 25.50 16.83 0.53
CA LYS A 171 25.74 17.60 -0.70
C LYS A 171 24.60 18.58 -1.03
N GLY A 172 23.56 18.66 -0.19
CA GLY A 172 22.41 19.55 -0.37
C GLY A 172 21.29 19.01 -1.26
N LEU A 173 21.33 17.73 -1.66
CA LEU A 173 20.24 17.11 -2.44
C LEU A 173 19.00 16.93 -1.56
N LYS A 174 17.83 17.20 -2.13
CA LYS A 174 16.51 17.09 -1.46
C LYS A 174 15.45 16.62 -2.45
N GLY A 175 14.34 16.08 -1.92
CA GLY A 175 13.18 15.70 -2.72
C GLY A 175 13.52 14.73 -3.85
N ASP A 176 12.99 14.97 -5.04
CA ASP A 176 13.17 14.09 -6.20
C ASP A 176 14.63 13.93 -6.63
N ALA A 177 15.44 15.00 -6.55
CA ALA A 177 16.87 14.94 -6.85
C ALA A 177 17.66 14.00 -5.89
N LEU A 178 17.19 13.84 -4.65
CA LEU A 178 17.75 12.86 -3.71
C LEU A 178 17.29 11.45 -4.04
N TYR A 179 16.04 11.29 -4.48
CA TYR A 179 15.45 9.99 -4.80
C TYR A 179 16.06 9.35 -6.06
N GLU A 180 16.55 10.17 -7.01
CA GLU A 180 17.14 9.74 -8.28
C GLU A 180 18.61 9.25 -8.16
N GLN A 181 19.19 9.21 -6.95
CA GLN A 181 20.58 8.76 -6.71
C GLN A 181 20.64 7.28 -6.38
#